data_543bf1cb80ca47dc8916370984478456
#
_entry.id   543bf1cb80ca47dc8916370984478456
#
_cell.length_a   1.000
_cell.length_b   1.000
_cell.length_c   1.000
_cell.angle_alpha   90.00
_cell.angle_beta   90.00
_cell.angle_gamma   90.00
#
_symmetry.space_group_name_H-M   'P 1'
#
loop_
_entity.id
_entity.type
_entity.pdbx_description
1 polymer ?
#
loop_
_entity_poly.entity_id
_entity_poly.type
_entity_poly.pdbx_seq_one_letter_code
_entity_poly.pdbx_strand_id
1 'polypeptide(L)'
;MSMITGIAEIVLWTRDKQKAVAFYKDLLGLEVISPPELPNVFLKAGEGAAGIPQMIVIVPMSPEIASQPSGHQLHHLAFELPADRFDDQEQALRDAGYEPRGGTHPVLASRTIYIDDPDGNEVELICQL
;
A
#
# COMPACT_ATOMS: atom_id res chain seq x y z
N MET A 1 19.41 -17.50 -12.83
CA MET A 1 17.97 -17.23 -13.08
C MET A 1 17.16 -17.54 -11.83
N SER A 2 16.33 -16.61 -11.41
CA SER A 2 15.51 -16.82 -10.22
C SER A 2 14.27 -17.65 -10.55
N MET A 3 13.89 -18.55 -9.63
CA MET A 3 12.59 -19.23 -9.69
C MET A 3 11.48 -18.37 -9.07
N ILE A 4 11.83 -17.31 -8.37
CA ILE A 4 10.86 -16.37 -7.81
C ILE A 4 10.31 -15.50 -8.91
N THR A 5 8.96 -15.36 -8.97
CA THR A 5 8.27 -14.64 -10.05
C THR A 5 7.68 -13.30 -9.61
N GLY A 6 7.67 -13.01 -8.34
CA GLY A 6 7.13 -11.74 -7.83
C GLY A 6 6.94 -11.76 -6.34
N ILE A 7 6.33 -10.69 -5.84
CA ILE A 7 5.94 -10.55 -4.44
C ILE A 7 4.48 -10.96 -4.31
N ALA A 8 4.18 -11.92 -3.42
CA ALA A 8 2.81 -12.38 -3.21
C ALA A 8 2.04 -11.47 -2.25
N GLU A 9 2.64 -11.14 -1.11
CA GLU A 9 1.95 -10.27 -0.16
C GLU A 9 2.93 -9.50 0.72
N ILE A 10 2.48 -8.32 1.16
CA ILE A 10 3.11 -7.54 2.22
C ILE A 10 2.07 -7.42 3.32
N VAL A 11 2.44 -7.81 4.54
CA VAL A 11 1.52 -7.86 5.68
C VAL A 11 1.85 -6.70 6.62
N LEU A 12 0.83 -5.90 6.92
CA LEU A 12 0.96 -4.68 7.72
C LEU A 12 0.11 -4.78 8.97
N TRP A 13 0.69 -4.42 10.10
CA TRP A 13 -0.08 -4.20 11.33
C TRP A 13 -0.91 -2.92 11.22
N THR A 14 -2.10 -2.90 11.83
CA THR A 14 -2.87 -1.67 11.97
C THR A 14 -3.40 -1.50 13.39
N ARG A 15 -3.43 -0.26 13.83
CA ARG A 15 -4.10 0.13 15.08
C ARG A 15 -5.58 0.43 14.85
N ASP A 16 -5.97 0.72 13.61
CA ASP A 16 -7.34 1.04 13.25
C ASP A 16 -7.67 0.42 11.89
N LYS A 17 -8.30 -0.74 11.92
CA LYS A 17 -8.62 -1.52 10.73
C LYS A 17 -9.48 -0.75 9.74
N GLN A 18 -10.49 0.00 10.24
CA GLN A 18 -11.39 0.75 9.36
C GLN A 18 -10.64 1.82 8.60
N LYS A 19 -9.77 2.56 9.27
CA LYS A 19 -8.94 3.60 8.63
C LYS A 19 -7.96 3.02 7.63
N ALA A 20 -7.29 1.93 7.99
CA ALA A 20 -6.33 1.27 7.10
C ALA A 20 -7.03 0.74 5.84
N VAL A 21 -8.17 0.08 5.99
CA VAL A 21 -8.92 -0.44 4.84
C VAL A 21 -9.45 0.69 3.97
N ALA A 22 -9.95 1.77 4.57
CA ALA A 22 -10.41 2.94 3.81
C ALA A 22 -9.27 3.54 2.98
N PHE A 23 -8.06 3.58 3.52
CA PHE A 23 -6.90 4.07 2.78
C PHE A 23 -6.59 3.20 1.56
N TYR A 24 -6.39 1.90 1.76
CA TYR A 24 -5.98 1.02 0.66
C TYR A 24 -7.10 0.70 -0.31
N LYS A 25 -8.33 0.54 0.17
CA LYS A 25 -9.50 0.21 -0.65
C LYS A 25 -10.11 1.45 -1.30
N ASP A 26 -10.53 2.42 -0.48
CA ASP A 26 -11.33 3.53 -0.99
C ASP A 26 -10.46 4.60 -1.65
N LEU A 27 -9.31 4.91 -1.07
CA LEU A 27 -8.42 5.94 -1.60
C LEU A 27 -7.52 5.41 -2.72
N LEU A 28 -6.88 4.26 -2.53
CA LEU A 28 -5.97 3.69 -3.52
C LEU A 28 -6.67 2.73 -4.49
N GLY A 29 -7.88 2.29 -4.20
CA GLY A 29 -8.67 1.47 -5.11
C GLY A 29 -8.34 -0.01 -5.11
N LEU A 30 -7.67 -0.53 -4.08
CA LEU A 30 -7.39 -1.97 -4.02
C LEU A 30 -8.68 -2.75 -3.74
N GLU A 31 -8.74 -3.95 -4.28
CA GLU A 31 -9.92 -4.82 -4.15
C GLU A 31 -9.80 -5.71 -2.92
N VAL A 32 -10.79 -5.67 -2.03
CA VAL A 32 -10.87 -6.62 -0.92
C VAL A 32 -11.30 -7.98 -1.44
N ILE A 33 -10.47 -9.00 -1.20
CA ILE A 33 -10.74 -10.37 -1.68
C ILE A 33 -11.01 -11.36 -0.55
N SER A 34 -10.93 -10.91 0.70
CA SER A 34 -11.24 -11.75 1.87
C SER A 34 -12.69 -11.57 2.29
N PRO A 35 -13.30 -12.62 2.87
CA PRO A 35 -14.65 -12.50 3.42
C PRO A 35 -14.65 -11.63 4.68
N PRO A 36 -15.78 -10.95 4.98
CA PRO A 36 -15.84 -10.01 6.12
C PRO A 36 -15.71 -10.67 7.48
N GLU A 37 -15.91 -11.98 7.57
CA GLU A 37 -15.81 -12.72 8.84
C GLU A 37 -14.37 -12.85 9.34
N LEU A 38 -13.39 -12.75 8.46
CA LEU A 38 -12.00 -12.85 8.85
C LEU A 38 -11.53 -11.56 9.52
N PRO A 39 -10.73 -11.66 10.59
CA PRO A 39 -10.19 -10.47 11.23
C PRO A 39 -9.18 -9.72 10.35
N ASN A 40 -8.42 -10.44 9.53
CA ASN A 40 -7.47 -9.86 8.60
C ASN A 40 -8.14 -9.50 7.29
N VAL A 41 -7.68 -8.42 6.64
CA VAL A 41 -8.22 -7.99 5.36
C VAL A 41 -7.16 -8.18 4.30
N PHE A 42 -7.52 -8.92 3.25
CA PHE A 42 -6.64 -9.18 2.10
C PHE A 42 -7.10 -8.31 0.95
N LEU A 43 -6.21 -7.46 0.45
CA LEU A 43 -6.50 -6.53 -0.64
C LEU A 43 -5.60 -6.86 -1.82
N LYS A 44 -6.21 -7.04 -2.98
CA LYS A 44 -5.48 -7.33 -4.20
C LYS A 44 -4.92 -6.03 -4.80
N ALA A 45 -3.60 -6.01 -5.01
CA ALA A 45 -2.91 -4.88 -5.63
C ALA A 45 -2.61 -5.12 -7.11
N GLY A 46 -2.46 -6.37 -7.51
CA GLY A 46 -2.16 -6.71 -8.90
C GLY A 46 -2.27 -8.20 -9.16
N GLU A 47 -2.19 -8.57 -10.43
CA GLU A 47 -2.18 -9.97 -10.84
C GLU A 47 -0.79 -10.55 -10.62
N GLY A 48 -0.73 -11.78 -10.13
CA GLY A 48 0.54 -12.49 -9.98
C GLY A 48 0.96 -13.17 -11.28
N ALA A 49 2.24 -13.46 -11.39
CA ALA A 49 2.79 -14.15 -12.56
C ALA A 49 2.53 -15.66 -12.54
N ALA A 50 2.22 -16.23 -11.39
CA ALA A 50 2.08 -17.69 -11.23
C ALA A 50 0.77 -18.07 -10.51
N GLY A 51 -0.29 -17.28 -10.68
CA GLY A 51 -1.62 -17.62 -10.17
C GLY A 51 -1.94 -17.12 -8.77
N ILE A 52 -0.99 -16.48 -8.10
CA ILE A 52 -1.22 -15.86 -6.79
C ILE A 52 -1.26 -14.35 -6.99
N PRO A 53 -2.36 -13.64 -6.64
CA PRO A 53 -2.38 -12.19 -6.78
C PRO A 53 -1.39 -11.54 -5.83
N GLN A 54 -0.91 -10.36 -6.22
CA GLN A 54 -0.11 -9.53 -5.32
C GLN A 54 -1.05 -8.85 -4.33
N MET A 55 -0.74 -8.93 -3.03
CA MET A 55 -1.67 -8.51 -1.99
C MET A 55 -1.01 -7.61 -0.94
N ILE A 56 -1.82 -6.71 -0.40
CA ILE A 56 -1.56 -6.07 0.88
C ILE A 56 -2.50 -6.73 1.89
N VAL A 57 -1.95 -7.16 3.02
CA VAL A 57 -2.74 -7.80 4.08
C VAL A 57 -2.71 -6.89 5.31
N ILE A 58 -3.87 -6.53 5.82
CA ILE A 58 -4.01 -5.70 7.02
C ILE A 58 -4.37 -6.60 8.20
N VAL A 59 -3.54 -6.56 9.23
CA VAL A 59 -3.71 -7.38 10.44
C VAL A 59 -3.92 -6.46 11.63
N PRO A 60 -5.10 -6.53 12.29
CA PRO A 60 -5.33 -5.72 13.48
C PRO A 60 -4.37 -6.10 14.61
N MET A 61 -3.77 -5.11 15.24
CA MET A 61 -2.96 -5.32 16.44
C MET A 61 -3.84 -5.62 17.63
N SER A 62 -3.39 -6.54 18.51
CA SER A 62 -3.97 -6.64 19.85
C SER A 62 -3.64 -5.37 20.63
N PRO A 63 -4.46 -5.00 21.66
CA PRO A 63 -4.13 -3.85 22.51
C PRO A 63 -2.74 -3.93 23.15
N GLU A 64 -2.27 -5.13 23.46
CA GLU A 64 -0.95 -5.34 24.04
C GLU A 64 0.16 -4.97 23.06
N ILE A 65 0.05 -5.43 21.80
CA ILE A 65 1.03 -5.10 20.76
C ILE A 65 0.96 -3.61 20.43
N ALA A 66 -0.24 -3.05 20.33
CA ALA A 66 -0.43 -1.64 19.96
C ALA A 66 0.14 -0.67 21.00
N SER A 67 0.26 -1.09 22.27
CA SER A 67 0.80 -0.27 23.34
C SER A 67 2.33 -0.30 23.43
N GLN A 68 2.99 -1.21 22.71
CA GLN A 68 4.44 -1.33 22.74
C GLN A 68 5.10 -0.30 21.81
N PRO A 69 6.29 0.23 22.17
CA PRO A 69 7.05 1.04 21.23
C PRO A 69 7.36 0.22 19.99
N SER A 70 7.03 0.74 18.82
CA SER A 70 7.31 0.08 17.56
C SER A 70 8.43 0.81 16.82
N GLY A 71 9.49 0.10 16.51
CA GLY A 71 10.43 0.54 15.49
C GLY A 71 9.87 0.14 14.13
N HIS A 72 9.84 1.07 13.18
CA HIS A 72 9.47 0.74 11.81
C HIS A 72 10.63 0.00 11.14
N GLN A 73 10.43 -1.27 10.81
CA GLN A 73 11.40 -2.02 10.02
C GLN A 73 11.17 -1.84 8.53
N LEU A 74 9.92 -1.54 8.13
CA LEU A 74 9.60 -1.23 6.76
C LEU A 74 10.00 0.21 6.45
N HIS A 75 10.90 0.42 5.47
CA HIS A 75 11.23 1.77 5.04
C HIS A 75 10.05 2.39 4.29
N HIS A 76 9.58 1.74 3.27
CA HIS A 76 8.37 2.13 2.54
C HIS A 76 7.92 0.98 1.62
N LEU A 77 6.72 1.10 1.08
CA LEU A 77 6.21 0.22 0.04
C LEU A 77 5.79 1.06 -1.15
N ALA A 78 5.91 0.51 -2.35
CA ALA A 78 5.60 1.24 -3.57
C ALA A 78 4.55 0.51 -4.39
N PHE A 79 3.62 1.27 -4.96
CA PHE A 79 2.64 0.78 -5.93
C PHE A 79 2.92 1.42 -7.28
N GLU A 80 2.87 0.60 -8.31
CA GLU A 80 2.92 1.07 -9.69
C GLU A 80 1.52 1.43 -10.17
N LEU A 81 1.42 2.48 -10.98
CA LEU A 81 0.20 2.79 -11.72
C LEU A 81 0.59 3.31 -13.10
N PRO A 82 -0.32 3.22 -14.09
CA PRO A 82 -0.04 3.77 -15.42
C PRO A 82 0.19 5.28 -15.35
N ALA A 83 1.07 5.79 -16.20
CA ALA A 83 1.41 7.20 -16.23
C ALA A 83 0.19 8.10 -16.49
N ASP A 84 -0.75 7.62 -17.31
CA ASP A 84 -1.97 8.38 -17.64
C ASP A 84 -2.99 8.44 -16.50
N ARG A 85 -2.75 7.71 -15.40
CA ARG A 85 -3.61 7.74 -14.19
C ARG A 85 -2.97 8.48 -13.03
N PHE A 86 -1.72 8.88 -13.18
CA PHE A 86 -0.95 9.44 -12.06
C PHE A 86 -1.52 10.75 -11.54
N ASP A 87 -1.85 11.69 -12.46
CA ASP A 87 -2.40 12.99 -12.05
C ASP A 87 -3.74 12.85 -11.33
N ASP A 88 -4.61 11.96 -11.81
CA ASP A 88 -5.90 11.72 -11.17
C ASP A 88 -5.73 11.13 -9.78
N GLN A 89 -4.79 10.20 -9.62
CA GLN A 89 -4.51 9.60 -8.31
C GLN A 89 -3.92 10.63 -7.35
N GLU A 90 -3.00 11.46 -7.81
CA GLU A 90 -2.43 12.52 -6.99
C GLU A 90 -3.52 13.50 -6.53
N GLN A 91 -4.42 13.89 -7.44
CA GLN A 91 -5.52 14.79 -7.10
C GLN A 91 -6.47 14.16 -6.08
N ALA A 92 -6.77 12.87 -6.21
CA ALA A 92 -7.60 12.16 -5.24
C ALA A 92 -6.97 12.16 -3.84
N LEU A 93 -5.65 12.02 -3.76
CA LEU A 93 -4.95 12.12 -2.48
C LEU A 93 -5.09 13.51 -1.88
N ARG A 94 -4.91 14.57 -2.68
CA ARG A 94 -5.04 15.95 -2.21
C ARG A 94 -6.46 16.25 -1.77
N ASP A 95 -7.45 15.78 -2.52
CA ASP A 95 -8.87 15.95 -2.18
C ASP A 95 -9.22 15.25 -0.86
N ALA A 96 -8.53 14.16 -0.54
CA ALA A 96 -8.70 13.44 0.72
C ALA A 96 -7.91 14.05 1.88
N GLY A 97 -7.21 15.16 1.67
CA GLY A 97 -6.47 15.89 2.71
C GLY A 97 -5.01 15.49 2.86
N TYR A 98 -4.48 14.66 1.98
CA TYR A 98 -3.07 14.31 2.00
C TYR A 98 -2.23 15.35 1.27
N GLU A 99 -0.96 15.45 1.66
CA GLU A 99 0.01 16.32 1.02
C GLU A 99 1.14 15.45 0.44
N PRO A 100 0.99 14.97 -0.82
CA PRO A 100 2.01 14.12 -1.41
C PRO A 100 3.36 14.83 -1.52
N ARG A 101 4.41 14.11 -1.16
CA ARG A 101 5.79 14.58 -1.26
C ARG A 101 6.40 14.04 -2.56
N GLY A 102 7.06 14.88 -3.32
CA GLY A 102 7.76 14.45 -4.53
C GLY A 102 9.07 13.74 -4.22
N GLY A 103 9.54 12.94 -5.17
CA GLY A 103 10.79 12.24 -5.04
C GLY A 103 11.38 11.89 -6.41
N THR A 104 12.60 11.36 -6.38
CA THR A 104 13.30 10.90 -7.59
C THR A 104 13.83 9.49 -7.33
N HIS A 105 13.48 8.57 -8.22
CA HIS A 105 13.99 7.21 -8.11
C HIS A 105 15.46 7.20 -8.59
N PRO A 106 16.37 6.57 -7.84
CA PRO A 106 17.80 6.63 -8.17
C PRO A 106 18.17 5.81 -9.41
N VAL A 107 17.33 4.89 -9.85
CA VAL A 107 17.64 3.95 -10.94
C VAL A 107 16.71 4.12 -12.14
N LEU A 108 15.40 4.30 -11.86
CA LEU A 108 14.37 4.27 -12.93
C LEU A 108 13.98 5.67 -13.38
N ALA A 109 13.83 5.85 -14.68
CA ALA A 109 13.22 7.05 -15.25
C ALA A 109 11.72 7.00 -14.92
N SER A 110 11.32 7.74 -13.89
CA SER A 110 10.00 7.61 -13.29
C SER A 110 9.56 8.90 -12.63
N ARG A 111 8.26 8.94 -12.32
CA ARG A 111 7.65 9.97 -11.51
C ARG A 111 7.14 9.31 -10.23
N THR A 112 7.47 9.88 -9.07
CA THR A 112 7.09 9.32 -7.78
C THR A 112 6.48 10.37 -6.87
N ILE A 113 5.54 9.95 -6.02
CA ILE A 113 5.04 10.71 -4.88
C ILE A 113 4.93 9.79 -3.66
N TYR A 114 5.02 10.40 -2.48
CA TYR A 114 5.01 9.70 -1.20
C TYR A 114 3.95 10.26 -0.29
N ILE A 115 3.23 9.38 0.40
CA ILE A 115 2.29 9.71 1.47
C ILE A 115 2.44 8.69 2.58
N ASP A 116 1.94 9.02 3.78
CA ASP A 116 1.91 8.05 4.87
C ASP A 116 0.49 7.48 5.00
N ASP A 117 0.40 6.16 5.23
CA ASP A 117 -0.88 5.55 5.54
C ASP A 117 -1.30 5.90 6.99
N PRO A 118 -2.53 5.51 7.43
CA PRO A 118 -2.99 5.87 8.78
C PRO A 118 -2.12 5.33 9.93
N ASP A 119 -1.31 4.31 9.69
CA ASP A 119 -0.41 3.73 10.69
C ASP A 119 1.02 4.25 10.59
N GLY A 120 1.27 5.22 9.70
CA GLY A 120 2.60 5.82 9.53
C GLY A 120 3.50 5.05 8.57
N ASN A 121 2.98 4.08 7.83
CA ASN A 121 3.78 3.44 6.78
C ASN A 121 3.90 4.38 5.59
N GLU A 122 5.13 4.60 5.13
CA GLU A 122 5.34 5.41 3.94
C GLU A 122 4.97 4.63 2.68
N VAL A 123 4.12 5.23 1.85
CA VAL A 123 3.61 4.63 0.62
C VAL A 123 4.07 5.49 -0.56
N GLU A 124 4.75 4.86 -1.48
CA GLU A 124 5.19 5.49 -2.73
C GLU A 124 4.25 5.08 -3.86
N LEU A 125 3.88 6.04 -4.71
CA LEU A 125 3.22 5.77 -5.98
C LEU A 125 4.22 6.11 -7.08
N ILE A 126 4.41 5.19 -8.02
CA ILE A 126 5.43 5.33 -9.06
C ILE A 126 4.84 4.97 -10.42
N CYS A 127 5.15 5.79 -11.41
CA CYS A 127 4.84 5.51 -12.81
C CYS A 127 6.08 5.71 -13.69
N GLN A 128 6.07 5.08 -14.86
CA GLN A 128 7.09 5.27 -15.86
C GLN A 128 6.96 6.65 -16.51
N LEU A 129 8.09 7.30 -16.81
CA LEU A 129 8.11 8.51 -17.60
C LEU A 129 7.86 8.23 -19.08
#